data_6498708e2f959d2e50d412e1be39ad30
#
_entry.id   6498708e2f959d2e50d412e1be39ad30
#
_cell.length_a   1.000
_cell.length_b   1.000
_cell.length_c   1.000
_cell.angle_alpha   90.00
_cell.angle_beta   90.00
_cell.angle_gamma   90.00
#
_symmetry.space_group_name_H-M   'P 1'
#
loop_
_entity.id
_entity.type
_entity.pdbx_description
1 polymer ?
#
loop_
_entity_poly.entity_id
_entity_poly.type
_entity_poly.pdbx_seq_one_letter_code
_entity_poly.pdbx_strand_id
1 'polypeptide(L)'
;MKTRTINFKNKSSVFWKYFTENTTDTRCMRNTANFYIRNTMTGIRKSPEERTALETEVLHDVFTGIQKANREAEERFLSKLERLVKSGGMKSAVRRSRLVQTVFSYPTKDKWFLNYETLDAIFKETNHPVYRRMNSQVNQNAIRKTVKSWVGYFESMKEYVVCPEKFLGKPKLPGYIRTQQATAWWTKQTARLTFQAGKAYLQFVNLKEMFCIGKESQYRGLKYIKTEIKPFHGQFRILITLDDHMKEPKLPEDPKRILGIDPGLDNLLTVAGNFGKAPFLIRGGVVKSINQRFNKRRAKLIASLTRGYDSSHSHKDSHALDALSRKREDALRDIFYKCAWYLVRYAKVHKVEVIVIGYNPLQKQEISMGKQNNQSFMSIPFQKLREIVRMIANREGIPIVMQDESYTSKASCLDQDPVPDYKKGEVPPEFSGKRTRRGLYRSANGILINADVNGAANIIRKRYPDAFKGQRMDYLYRTTETVNVQDWYLPYRERRNLRKHTCSKISRIRHGDGSERRADLMKAFGCTRKVWTPVKTAA
;
A
#
# COMPACT_ATOMS: atom_id res chain seq x y z
N MET A 1 -4.92 13.73 -0.81
CA MET A 1 -4.42 13.43 0.57
C MET A 1 -2.93 13.14 0.57
N LYS A 2 -2.20 13.60 1.58
CA LYS A 2 -0.74 13.46 1.71
C LYS A 2 -0.39 12.73 3.02
N THR A 3 0.48 11.72 2.96
CA THR A 3 0.99 11.04 4.16
C THR A 3 2.44 11.39 4.39
N ARG A 4 2.77 11.89 5.58
CA ARG A 4 4.15 12.06 6.04
C ARG A 4 4.53 10.92 6.96
N THR A 5 5.78 10.48 6.83
CA THR A 5 6.30 9.34 7.60
C THR A 5 7.47 9.80 8.45
N ILE A 6 7.43 9.51 9.75
CA ILE A 6 8.50 9.76 10.71
C ILE A 6 8.87 8.43 11.36
N ASN A 7 10.16 8.12 11.45
CA ASN A 7 10.64 6.96 12.21
C ASN A 7 11.08 7.44 13.60
N PHE A 8 10.53 6.83 14.65
CA PHE A 8 10.81 7.17 16.03
C PHE A 8 11.57 6.03 16.73
N LYS A 9 12.71 6.36 17.33
CA LYS A 9 13.67 5.39 17.89
C LYS A 9 14.01 5.59 19.36
N ASN A 10 13.73 6.77 19.91
CA ASN A 10 14.14 7.12 21.26
C ASN A 10 13.33 6.34 22.32
N LYS A 11 13.92 5.25 22.83
CA LYS A 11 13.30 4.34 23.78
C LYS A 11 13.15 4.96 25.19
N SER A 12 13.95 5.96 25.53
CA SER A 12 13.90 6.65 26.83
C SER A 12 12.84 7.75 26.89
N SER A 13 12.21 8.07 25.75
CA SER A 13 11.20 9.12 25.66
C SER A 13 9.86 8.68 26.25
N VAL A 14 9.14 9.61 26.90
CA VAL A 14 7.74 9.43 27.31
C VAL A 14 6.85 8.98 26.16
N PHE A 15 7.13 9.45 24.93
CA PHE A 15 6.42 9.04 23.71
C PHE A 15 6.62 7.55 23.38
N TRP A 16 7.80 7.00 23.68
CA TRP A 16 8.03 5.57 23.48
C TRP A 16 7.13 4.73 24.35
N LYS A 17 7.06 5.07 25.64
CA LYS A 17 6.16 4.41 26.61
C LYS A 17 4.72 4.52 26.14
N TYR A 18 4.25 5.74 25.83
CA TYR A 18 2.90 6.01 25.35
C TYR A 18 2.55 5.21 24.08
N PHE A 19 3.45 5.17 23.09
CA PHE A 19 3.21 4.40 21.86
C PHE A 19 3.22 2.90 22.10
N THR A 20 4.09 2.40 22.98
CA THR A 20 4.17 0.98 23.34
C THR A 20 2.86 0.53 24.00
N GLU A 21 2.40 1.25 25.00
CA GLU A 21 1.14 0.96 25.71
C GLU A 21 -0.04 0.95 24.75
N ASN A 22 -0.25 2.04 24.03
CA ASN A 22 -1.40 2.14 23.10
C ASN A 22 -1.36 1.11 21.96
N THR A 23 -0.21 0.75 21.42
CA THR A 23 -0.11 -0.28 20.36
C THR A 23 -0.30 -1.69 20.92
N THR A 24 0.11 -1.96 22.15
CA THR A 24 -0.14 -3.22 22.87
C THR A 24 -1.63 -3.36 23.21
N ASP A 25 -2.23 -2.33 23.78
CA ASP A 25 -3.65 -2.33 24.13
C ASP A 25 -4.55 -2.36 22.89
N THR A 26 -4.15 -1.70 21.78
CA THR A 26 -4.85 -1.84 20.50
C THR A 26 -4.86 -3.30 20.03
N ARG A 27 -3.76 -4.05 20.20
CA ARG A 27 -3.74 -5.48 19.89
C ARG A 27 -4.71 -6.24 20.80
N CYS A 28 -4.66 -5.97 22.12
CA CYS A 28 -5.56 -6.60 23.09
C CYS A 28 -7.02 -6.32 22.72
N MET A 29 -7.39 -5.08 22.47
CA MET A 29 -8.76 -4.70 22.12
C MET A 29 -9.24 -5.36 20.82
N ARG A 30 -8.38 -5.41 19.79
CA ARG A 30 -8.70 -6.09 18.54
C ARG A 30 -8.91 -7.60 18.70
N ASN A 31 -8.08 -8.23 19.52
CA ASN A 31 -8.20 -9.66 19.83
C ASN A 31 -9.45 -9.93 20.70
N THR A 32 -9.73 -9.08 21.67
CA THR A 32 -10.97 -9.15 22.47
C THR A 32 -12.21 -9.02 21.61
N ALA A 33 -12.28 -8.02 20.74
CA ALA A 33 -13.41 -7.87 19.82
C ALA A 33 -13.57 -9.10 18.90
N ASN A 34 -12.47 -9.65 18.39
CA ASN A 34 -12.51 -10.88 17.59
C ASN A 34 -12.95 -12.11 18.40
N PHE A 35 -12.54 -12.18 19.67
CA PHE A 35 -12.92 -13.24 20.60
C PHE A 35 -14.43 -13.22 20.87
N TYR A 36 -15.01 -12.06 21.13
CA TYR A 36 -16.45 -11.91 21.34
C TYR A 36 -17.25 -12.30 20.09
N ILE A 37 -16.84 -11.81 18.89
CA ILE A 37 -17.52 -12.18 17.63
C ILE A 37 -17.48 -13.69 17.40
N ARG A 38 -16.31 -14.33 17.61
CA ARG A 38 -16.14 -15.77 17.38
C ARG A 38 -16.96 -16.63 18.35
N ASN A 39 -16.89 -16.33 19.64
CA ASN A 39 -17.61 -17.09 20.65
C ASN A 39 -19.13 -16.86 20.58
N THR A 40 -19.59 -15.67 20.17
CA THR A 40 -20.99 -15.45 19.86
C THR A 40 -21.43 -16.29 18.65
N MET A 41 -20.62 -16.32 17.58
CA MET A 41 -20.90 -17.12 16.38
C MET A 41 -21.05 -18.61 16.68
N THR A 42 -20.18 -19.15 17.50
CA THR A 42 -20.21 -20.59 17.84
C THR A 42 -21.23 -20.92 18.93
N GLY A 43 -21.24 -20.17 20.03
CA GLY A 43 -22.06 -20.44 21.19
C GLY A 43 -23.55 -20.23 20.97
N ILE A 44 -23.97 -19.26 20.12
CA ILE A 44 -25.40 -19.03 19.85
C ILE A 44 -26.07 -20.19 19.06
N ARG A 45 -25.27 -20.99 18.36
CA ARG A 45 -25.74 -22.12 17.56
C ARG A 45 -25.87 -23.42 18.34
N LYS A 46 -25.20 -23.49 19.49
CA LYS A 46 -25.18 -24.64 20.38
C LYS A 46 -26.30 -24.57 21.42
N SER A 47 -26.72 -25.73 21.92
CA SER A 47 -27.57 -25.81 23.12
C SER A 47 -26.75 -25.33 24.35
N PRO A 48 -27.40 -24.90 25.44
CA PRO A 48 -26.71 -24.46 26.64
C PRO A 48 -25.68 -25.48 27.17
N GLU A 49 -26.01 -26.76 27.10
CA GLU A 49 -25.19 -27.89 27.61
C GLU A 49 -23.96 -28.14 26.74
N GLU A 50 -24.02 -27.82 25.44
CA GLU A 50 -22.92 -28.01 24.50
C GLU A 50 -21.94 -26.84 24.48
N ARG A 51 -22.28 -25.73 25.15
CA ARG A 51 -21.40 -24.53 25.18
C ARG A 51 -20.19 -24.75 26.06
N THR A 52 -19.06 -24.27 25.60
CA THR A 52 -17.89 -24.14 26.48
C THR A 52 -18.12 -23.05 27.51
N ALA A 53 -17.38 -23.10 28.62
CA ALA A 53 -17.41 -22.05 29.65
C ALA A 53 -17.18 -20.64 29.07
N LEU A 54 -16.23 -20.51 28.12
CA LEU A 54 -15.94 -19.25 27.44
C LEU A 54 -17.09 -18.76 26.55
N GLU A 55 -17.77 -19.66 25.84
CA GLU A 55 -18.94 -19.31 25.02
C GLU A 55 -20.10 -18.83 25.90
N THR A 56 -20.32 -19.50 27.04
CA THR A 56 -21.34 -19.11 28.02
C THR A 56 -21.05 -17.75 28.63
N GLU A 57 -19.81 -17.49 29.08
CA GLU A 57 -19.37 -16.20 29.62
C GLU A 57 -19.55 -15.08 28.60
N VAL A 58 -19.07 -15.26 27.38
CA VAL A 58 -19.21 -14.25 26.32
C VAL A 58 -20.66 -13.97 25.98
N LEU A 59 -21.51 -14.99 25.87
CA LEU A 59 -22.93 -14.78 25.61
C LEU A 59 -23.61 -14.05 26.75
N HIS A 60 -23.29 -14.39 28.01
CA HIS A 60 -23.80 -13.67 29.18
C HIS A 60 -23.42 -12.18 29.09
N ASP A 61 -22.15 -11.85 28.84
CA ASP A 61 -21.68 -10.47 28.68
C ASP A 61 -22.38 -9.75 27.53
N VAL A 62 -22.57 -10.43 26.39
CA VAL A 62 -23.23 -9.87 25.21
C VAL A 62 -24.69 -9.54 25.52
N PHE A 63 -25.44 -10.47 26.10
CA PHE A 63 -26.86 -10.24 26.42
C PHE A 63 -27.02 -9.17 27.49
N THR A 64 -26.25 -9.24 28.58
CA THR A 64 -26.28 -8.25 29.66
C THR A 64 -25.84 -6.85 29.17
N GLY A 65 -24.80 -6.79 28.36
CA GLY A 65 -24.31 -5.55 27.77
C GLY A 65 -25.31 -4.90 26.83
N ILE A 66 -25.99 -5.68 25.96
CA ILE A 66 -27.05 -5.18 25.08
C ILE A 66 -28.26 -4.70 25.90
N GLN A 67 -28.67 -5.44 26.93
CA GLN A 67 -29.77 -5.04 27.81
C GLN A 67 -29.52 -3.69 28.45
N LYS A 68 -28.32 -3.51 29.07
CA LYS A 68 -27.92 -2.24 29.68
C LYS A 68 -27.84 -1.11 28.65
N ALA A 69 -27.25 -1.38 27.49
CA ALA A 69 -27.13 -0.39 26.41
C ALA A 69 -28.49 0.07 25.88
N ASN A 70 -29.44 -0.83 25.73
CA ASN A 70 -30.81 -0.48 25.31
C ASN A 70 -31.52 0.39 26.36
N ARG A 71 -31.39 0.04 27.64
CA ARG A 71 -31.97 0.85 28.73
C ARG A 71 -31.37 2.27 28.76
N GLU A 72 -30.06 2.41 28.71
CA GLU A 72 -29.44 3.73 28.62
C GLU A 72 -29.80 4.51 27.33
N ALA A 73 -29.95 3.81 26.20
CA ALA A 73 -30.37 4.45 24.96
C ALA A 73 -31.80 4.98 25.05
N GLU A 74 -32.70 4.26 25.72
CA GLU A 74 -34.08 4.67 26.00
C GLU A 74 -34.11 5.89 26.92
N GLU A 75 -33.39 5.86 28.05
CA GLU A 75 -33.29 6.98 28.99
C GLU A 75 -32.77 8.26 28.29
N ARG A 76 -31.73 8.13 27.47
CA ARG A 76 -31.20 9.24 26.64
C ARG A 76 -32.20 9.76 25.62
N PHE A 77 -32.96 8.85 25.00
CA PHE A 77 -34.02 9.22 24.04
C PHE A 77 -35.12 10.01 24.73
N LEU A 78 -35.66 9.53 25.85
CA LEU A 78 -36.69 10.18 26.63
C LEU A 78 -36.23 11.55 27.15
N SER A 79 -35.06 11.65 27.75
CA SER A 79 -34.47 12.92 28.20
C SER A 79 -34.31 13.94 27.06
N LYS A 80 -33.94 13.48 25.85
CA LYS A 80 -33.79 14.36 24.70
C LYS A 80 -35.15 14.77 24.15
N LEU A 81 -36.13 13.89 24.17
CA LEU A 81 -37.51 14.16 23.78
C LEU A 81 -38.12 15.23 24.70
N GLU A 82 -38.00 15.07 26.02
CA GLU A 82 -38.47 16.03 27.01
C GLU A 82 -37.85 17.43 26.78
N ARG A 83 -36.53 17.50 26.57
CA ARG A 83 -35.85 18.78 26.25
C ARG A 83 -36.41 19.45 25.01
N LEU A 84 -36.70 18.67 23.96
CA LEU A 84 -37.27 19.18 22.71
C LEU A 84 -38.72 19.60 22.87
N VAL A 85 -39.48 18.96 23.75
CA VAL A 85 -40.84 19.37 24.13
C VAL A 85 -40.79 20.67 24.90
N LYS A 86 -39.96 20.78 25.97
CA LYS A 86 -39.80 22.00 26.79
C LYS A 86 -39.28 23.19 25.99
N SER A 87 -38.43 22.99 24.97
CA SER A 87 -37.87 24.11 24.20
C SER A 87 -38.84 24.74 23.21
N GLY A 88 -39.96 24.09 22.90
CA GLY A 88 -41.01 24.61 22.01
C GLY A 88 -40.54 25.04 20.60
N GLY A 89 -41.47 25.60 19.81
CA GLY A 89 -41.17 26.18 18.53
C GLY A 89 -40.96 25.21 17.36
N MET A 90 -41.07 25.74 16.11
CA MET A 90 -41.05 24.95 14.88
C MET A 90 -39.74 24.15 14.70
N LYS A 91 -38.58 24.72 15.04
CA LYS A 91 -37.28 24.05 14.94
C LYS A 91 -37.21 22.82 15.85
N SER A 92 -37.78 22.89 17.05
CA SER A 92 -37.84 21.78 18.01
C SER A 92 -38.81 20.70 17.56
N ALA A 93 -39.95 21.10 16.95
CA ALA A 93 -40.90 20.16 16.35
C ALA A 93 -40.27 19.33 15.21
N VAL A 94 -39.52 19.97 14.30
CA VAL A 94 -38.80 19.28 13.22
C VAL A 94 -37.69 18.36 13.76
N ARG A 95 -36.98 18.77 14.83
CA ARG A 95 -35.98 17.88 15.48
C ARG A 95 -36.63 16.71 16.18
N ARG A 96 -37.78 16.89 16.80
CA ARG A 96 -38.57 15.86 17.46
C ARG A 96 -39.08 14.81 16.45
N SER A 97 -39.61 15.22 15.29
CA SER A 97 -40.06 14.28 14.26
C SER A 97 -38.94 13.43 13.64
N ARG A 98 -37.69 13.88 13.74
CA ARG A 98 -36.49 13.17 13.27
C ARG A 98 -35.78 12.39 14.37
N LEU A 99 -36.28 12.43 15.60
CA LEU A 99 -35.65 11.73 16.72
C LEU A 99 -35.97 10.23 16.62
N VAL A 100 -34.95 9.40 16.50
CA VAL A 100 -35.07 7.95 16.45
C VAL A 100 -34.36 7.33 17.67
N GLN A 101 -35.04 6.42 18.34
CA GLN A 101 -34.45 5.64 19.43
C GLN A 101 -33.44 4.64 18.86
N THR A 102 -32.26 4.59 19.44
CA THR A 102 -31.25 3.56 19.12
C THR A 102 -31.60 2.28 19.86
N VAL A 103 -31.76 1.18 19.12
CA VAL A 103 -32.01 -0.14 19.69
C VAL A 103 -30.95 -1.12 19.18
N PHE A 104 -30.28 -1.79 20.11
CA PHE A 104 -29.32 -2.86 19.81
C PHE A 104 -30.02 -4.20 19.79
N SER A 105 -29.96 -4.90 18.63
CA SER A 105 -30.59 -6.21 18.49
C SER A 105 -29.75 -7.30 19.17
N TYR A 106 -30.43 -8.24 19.82
CA TYR A 106 -29.79 -9.43 20.37
C TYR A 106 -29.33 -10.37 19.24
N PRO A 107 -28.19 -11.04 19.39
CA PRO A 107 -27.75 -12.02 18.41
C PRO A 107 -28.69 -13.23 18.40
N THR A 108 -28.95 -13.77 17.19
CA THR A 108 -29.71 -15.00 16.94
C THR A 108 -28.88 -15.97 16.11
N LYS A 109 -29.34 -17.21 15.93
CA LYS A 109 -28.64 -18.22 15.09
C LYS A 109 -28.38 -17.71 13.69
N ASP A 110 -29.30 -16.94 13.11
CA ASP A 110 -29.19 -16.39 11.76
C ASP A 110 -28.48 -15.02 11.70
N LYS A 111 -28.64 -14.20 12.74
CA LYS A 111 -28.07 -12.84 12.84
C LYS A 111 -27.15 -12.74 14.06
N TRP A 112 -26.09 -13.51 14.07
CA TRP A 112 -25.15 -13.63 15.19
C TRP A 112 -24.02 -12.57 15.17
N PHE A 113 -23.82 -11.88 14.04
CA PHE A 113 -22.67 -10.99 13.88
C PHE A 113 -22.83 -9.71 14.69
N LEU A 114 -21.88 -9.49 15.59
CA LEU A 114 -21.79 -8.26 16.37
C LEU A 114 -21.12 -7.17 15.55
N ASN A 115 -21.86 -6.14 15.17
CA ASN A 115 -21.33 -4.99 14.48
C ASN A 115 -20.53 -4.07 15.42
N TYR A 116 -19.97 -2.96 14.87
CA TYR A 116 -19.14 -2.05 15.65
C TYR A 116 -19.92 -1.39 16.79
N GLU A 117 -21.12 -0.91 16.50
CA GLU A 117 -21.97 -0.18 17.44
C GLU A 117 -22.36 -1.06 18.64
N THR A 118 -22.73 -2.32 18.35
CA THR A 118 -23.09 -3.30 19.40
C THR A 118 -21.90 -3.66 20.26
N LEU A 119 -20.71 -3.91 19.66
CA LEU A 119 -19.49 -4.23 20.43
C LEU A 119 -19.03 -3.05 21.30
N ASP A 120 -19.06 -1.82 20.79
CA ASP A 120 -18.69 -0.63 21.56
C ASP A 120 -19.64 -0.45 22.75
N ALA A 121 -20.94 -0.65 22.55
CA ALA A 121 -21.95 -0.60 23.59
C ALA A 121 -21.71 -1.70 24.65
N ILE A 122 -21.55 -2.95 24.25
CA ILE A 122 -21.28 -4.06 25.17
C ILE A 122 -20.06 -3.76 26.06
N PHE A 123 -18.92 -3.40 25.44
CA PHE A 123 -17.69 -3.16 26.21
C PHE A 123 -17.77 -1.95 27.14
N LYS A 124 -18.58 -0.98 26.81
CA LYS A 124 -18.89 0.15 27.70
C LYS A 124 -19.72 -0.29 28.90
N GLU A 125 -20.84 -0.93 28.64
CA GLU A 125 -21.86 -1.25 29.64
C GLU A 125 -21.43 -2.39 30.57
N THR A 126 -20.59 -3.31 30.08
CA THR A 126 -19.95 -4.33 30.92
C THR A 126 -18.70 -3.81 31.65
N ASN A 127 -18.31 -2.55 31.42
CA ASN A 127 -17.07 -1.96 31.97
C ASN A 127 -15.83 -2.83 31.68
N HIS A 128 -15.72 -3.36 30.46
CA HIS A 128 -14.73 -4.36 30.09
C HIS A 128 -13.29 -3.86 30.36
N PRO A 129 -12.42 -4.61 31.10
CA PRO A 129 -11.12 -4.13 31.55
C PRO A 129 -10.19 -3.67 30.41
N VAL A 130 -10.19 -4.39 29.27
CA VAL A 130 -9.37 -4.03 28.10
C VAL A 130 -9.86 -2.73 27.46
N TYR A 131 -11.17 -2.47 27.47
CA TYR A 131 -11.76 -1.24 26.92
C TYR A 131 -11.38 0.00 27.74
N ARG A 132 -11.15 -0.16 29.05
CA ARG A 132 -10.80 0.96 29.96
C ARG A 132 -9.31 1.36 29.92
N ARG A 133 -8.45 0.59 29.25
CA ARG A 133 -7.00 0.88 29.20
C ARG A 133 -6.63 2.05 28.30
N MET A 134 -7.41 2.33 27.28
CA MET A 134 -7.14 3.39 26.31
C MET A 134 -8.25 4.43 26.27
N ASN A 135 -7.97 5.56 25.61
CA ASN A 135 -9.01 6.52 25.27
C ASN A 135 -10.11 5.82 24.43
N SER A 136 -11.38 6.13 24.71
CA SER A 136 -12.55 5.50 24.09
C SER A 136 -12.48 5.53 22.55
N GLN A 137 -12.04 6.62 21.94
CA GLN A 137 -11.95 6.70 20.47
C GLN A 137 -10.82 5.85 19.89
N VAL A 138 -9.71 5.65 20.61
CA VAL A 138 -8.64 4.73 20.17
C VAL A 138 -9.16 3.29 20.21
N ASN A 139 -9.93 2.93 21.27
CA ASN A 139 -10.62 1.65 21.37
C ASN A 139 -11.63 1.45 20.24
N GLN A 140 -12.49 2.43 20.01
CA GLN A 140 -13.46 2.41 18.92
C GLN A 140 -12.82 2.17 17.57
N ASN A 141 -11.68 2.80 17.30
CA ASN A 141 -10.92 2.56 16.08
C ASN A 141 -10.37 1.11 16.00
N ALA A 142 -9.94 0.55 17.12
CA ALA A 142 -9.48 -0.84 17.19
C ALA A 142 -10.62 -1.83 16.88
N ILE A 143 -11.80 -1.61 17.49
CA ILE A 143 -13.02 -2.41 17.25
C ILE A 143 -13.45 -2.30 15.77
N ARG A 144 -13.57 -1.08 15.23
CA ARG A 144 -13.91 -0.83 13.80
C ARG A 144 -12.99 -1.59 12.85
N LYS A 145 -11.69 -1.65 13.17
CA LYS A 145 -10.72 -2.39 12.34
C LYS A 145 -10.98 -3.90 12.35
N THR A 146 -11.34 -4.46 13.50
CA THR A 146 -11.71 -5.88 13.62
C THR A 146 -12.98 -6.17 12.86
N VAL A 147 -14.05 -5.39 13.06
CA VAL A 147 -15.33 -5.52 12.36
C VAL A 147 -15.11 -5.42 10.84
N LYS A 148 -14.31 -4.44 10.37
CA LYS A 148 -13.98 -4.31 8.94
C LYS A 148 -13.29 -5.56 8.38
N SER A 149 -12.48 -6.26 9.18
CA SER A 149 -11.86 -7.53 8.75
C SER A 149 -12.91 -8.63 8.56
N TRP A 150 -13.94 -8.68 9.40
CA TRP A 150 -15.06 -9.61 9.27
C TRP A 150 -15.96 -9.28 8.07
N VAL A 151 -16.28 -8.00 7.87
CA VAL A 151 -17.00 -7.56 6.66
C VAL A 151 -16.25 -7.96 5.39
N GLY A 152 -14.93 -7.73 5.35
CA GLY A 152 -14.11 -8.18 4.23
C GLY A 152 -14.10 -9.71 4.03
N TYR A 153 -14.18 -10.49 5.11
CA TYR A 153 -14.35 -11.92 5.04
C TYR A 153 -15.70 -12.31 4.43
N PHE A 154 -16.79 -11.67 4.86
CA PHE A 154 -18.13 -11.95 4.30
C PHE A 154 -18.21 -11.61 2.81
N GLU A 155 -17.68 -10.47 2.39
CA GLU A 155 -17.62 -10.09 0.97
C GLU A 155 -16.79 -11.08 0.15
N SER A 156 -15.63 -11.50 0.68
CA SER A 156 -14.80 -12.53 0.04
C SER A 156 -15.51 -13.88 -0.05
N MET A 157 -16.31 -14.25 0.96
CA MET A 157 -17.10 -15.50 0.93
C MET A 157 -18.22 -15.44 -0.10
N LYS A 158 -18.92 -14.31 -0.21
CA LYS A 158 -19.94 -14.11 -1.25
C LYS A 158 -19.33 -14.25 -2.65
N GLU A 159 -18.19 -13.60 -2.90
CA GLU A 159 -17.50 -13.70 -4.18
C GLU A 159 -16.95 -15.12 -4.44
N TYR A 160 -16.46 -15.81 -3.40
CA TYR A 160 -15.96 -17.17 -3.51
C TYR A 160 -17.06 -18.18 -3.91
N VAL A 161 -18.30 -17.99 -3.44
CA VAL A 161 -19.44 -18.86 -3.82
C VAL A 161 -19.76 -18.69 -5.31
N VAL A 162 -19.66 -17.48 -5.85
CA VAL A 162 -19.98 -17.19 -7.26
C VAL A 162 -18.81 -17.53 -8.19
N CYS A 163 -17.58 -17.23 -7.78
CA CYS A 163 -16.37 -17.35 -8.61
C CYS A 163 -15.21 -17.96 -7.79
N PRO A 164 -15.25 -19.25 -7.42
CA PRO A 164 -14.21 -19.87 -6.58
C PRO A 164 -12.84 -19.89 -7.25
N GLU A 165 -12.78 -19.88 -8.58
CA GLU A 165 -11.53 -19.86 -9.37
C GLU A 165 -10.71 -18.59 -9.22
N LYS A 166 -11.30 -17.49 -8.74
CA LYS A 166 -10.57 -16.25 -8.41
C LYS A 166 -9.75 -16.36 -7.13
N PHE A 167 -9.94 -17.41 -6.35
CA PHE A 167 -9.32 -17.60 -5.05
C PHE A 167 -8.38 -18.80 -5.04
N LEU A 168 -7.30 -18.73 -4.27
CA LEU A 168 -6.40 -19.87 -4.02
C LEU A 168 -7.05 -20.98 -3.17
N GLY A 169 -8.16 -20.67 -2.54
CA GLY A 169 -8.91 -21.56 -1.68
C GLY A 169 -9.95 -20.78 -0.87
N LYS A 170 -10.77 -21.49 -0.12
CA LYS A 170 -11.85 -20.91 0.68
C LYS A 170 -11.33 -19.82 1.63
N PRO A 171 -11.92 -18.62 1.65
CA PRO A 171 -11.55 -17.56 2.58
C PRO A 171 -11.59 -18.03 4.04
N LYS A 172 -10.59 -17.64 4.83
CA LYS A 172 -10.46 -18.02 6.23
C LYS A 172 -11.02 -16.94 7.14
N LEU A 173 -11.63 -17.36 8.24
CA LEU A 173 -12.09 -16.45 9.29
C LEU A 173 -10.97 -15.54 9.78
N PRO A 174 -11.25 -14.27 10.12
CA PRO A 174 -10.27 -13.35 10.68
C PRO A 174 -9.56 -13.95 11.90
N GLY A 175 -8.23 -14.05 11.84
CA GLY A 175 -7.40 -14.63 12.90
C GLY A 175 -7.10 -13.65 14.03
N TYR A 176 -6.51 -14.16 15.12
CA TYR A 176 -5.95 -13.32 16.19
C TYR A 176 -4.60 -12.72 15.78
N ILE A 177 -4.33 -11.51 16.26
CA ILE A 177 -3.03 -10.85 16.08
C ILE A 177 -2.02 -11.51 17.02
N ARG A 178 -1.02 -12.18 16.44
CA ARG A 178 0.03 -12.90 17.17
C ARG A 178 1.20 -12.03 17.58
N THR A 179 1.42 -10.89 16.89
CA THR A 179 2.48 -9.94 17.24
C THR A 179 2.19 -9.25 18.56
N GLN A 180 3.21 -8.83 19.30
CA GLN A 180 3.05 -8.17 20.61
C GLN A 180 2.28 -6.85 20.53
N GLN A 181 2.28 -6.19 19.37
CA GLN A 181 1.71 -4.87 19.17
C GLN A 181 0.91 -4.81 17.85
N ALA A 182 -0.08 -3.92 17.77
CA ALA A 182 -0.84 -3.61 16.58
C ALA A 182 -0.79 -2.11 16.29
N THR A 183 -1.04 -1.73 15.03
CA THR A 183 -1.11 -0.32 14.64
C THR A 183 -2.28 0.37 15.36
N ALA A 184 -1.98 1.39 16.14
CA ALA A 184 -2.96 2.28 16.78
C ALA A 184 -3.09 3.57 15.97
N TRP A 185 -4.26 4.23 16.03
CA TRP A 185 -4.45 5.51 15.35
C TRP A 185 -5.33 6.48 16.11
N TRP A 186 -5.01 7.75 15.90
CA TRP A 186 -5.65 8.91 16.50
C TRP A 186 -6.25 9.76 15.39
N THR A 187 -7.47 10.20 15.59
CA THR A 187 -8.15 11.15 14.72
C THR A 187 -7.95 12.58 15.21
N LYS A 188 -8.50 13.56 14.49
CA LYS A 188 -8.50 14.98 14.91
C LYS A 188 -9.14 15.24 16.30
N GLN A 189 -9.91 14.28 16.85
CA GLN A 189 -10.52 14.40 18.18
C GLN A 189 -9.55 13.96 19.29
N THR A 190 -8.59 13.10 18.97
CA THR A 190 -7.66 12.50 19.94
C THR A 190 -6.20 12.88 19.72
N ALA A 191 -5.90 13.58 18.62
CA ALA A 191 -4.62 14.24 18.41
C ALA A 191 -4.83 15.55 17.65
N ARG A 192 -4.04 16.57 18.01
CA ARG A 192 -4.09 17.91 17.42
C ARG A 192 -2.75 18.26 16.79
N LEU A 193 -2.79 18.88 15.61
CA LEU A 193 -1.62 19.50 14.98
C LEU A 193 -1.52 20.95 15.47
N THR A 194 -0.39 21.30 16.07
CA THR A 194 -0.11 22.64 16.61
C THR A 194 1.21 23.17 16.06
N PHE A 195 1.38 24.48 16.11
CA PHE A 195 2.59 25.15 15.61
C PHE A 195 3.15 26.06 16.69
N GLN A 196 4.45 25.97 16.93
CA GLN A 196 5.16 26.81 17.91
C GLN A 196 6.60 27.00 17.46
N ALA A 197 7.10 28.24 17.51
CA ALA A 197 8.49 28.59 17.18
C ALA A 197 8.97 28.02 15.83
N GLY A 198 8.15 28.10 14.78
CA GLY A 198 8.48 27.61 13.43
C GLY A 198 8.52 26.08 13.28
N LYS A 199 8.11 25.35 14.32
CA LYS A 199 8.02 23.89 14.34
C LYS A 199 6.56 23.43 14.42
N ALA A 200 6.30 22.25 13.88
CA ALA A 200 5.02 21.57 13.95
C ALA A 200 5.07 20.45 14.99
N TYR A 201 4.01 20.31 15.77
CA TYR A 201 3.88 19.33 16.84
C TYR A 201 2.55 18.57 16.73
N LEU A 202 2.56 17.34 17.21
CA LEU A 202 1.36 16.57 17.53
C LEU A 202 1.19 16.51 19.04
N GLN A 203 0.03 16.94 19.51
CA GLN A 203 -0.40 16.75 20.88
C GLN A 203 -1.42 15.61 20.92
N PHE A 204 -1.09 14.55 21.64
CA PHE A 204 -1.96 13.38 21.80
C PHE A 204 -2.83 13.53 23.05
N VAL A 205 -4.03 12.97 23.00
CA VAL A 205 -4.90 12.87 24.19
C VAL A 205 -4.19 12.08 25.30
N ASN A 206 -4.40 12.50 26.54
CA ASN A 206 -3.78 11.91 27.74
C ASN A 206 -2.24 12.01 27.79
N LEU A 207 -1.65 12.92 27.01
CA LEU A 207 -0.22 13.21 27.03
C LEU A 207 -0.02 14.74 27.08
N LYS A 208 0.73 15.23 28.07
CA LYS A 208 0.99 16.67 28.22
C LYS A 208 2.02 17.17 27.21
N GLU A 209 3.01 16.34 26.92
CA GLU A 209 4.11 16.67 26.04
C GLU A 209 3.67 16.71 24.57
N MET A 210 4.27 17.65 23.82
CA MET A 210 4.04 17.80 22.39
C MET A 210 5.13 17.09 21.58
N PHE A 211 4.72 16.21 20.67
CA PHE A 211 5.62 15.47 19.81
C PHE A 211 6.03 16.31 18.60
N CYS A 212 7.30 16.72 18.51
CA CYS A 212 7.81 17.47 17.37
C CYS A 212 7.85 16.61 16.09
N ILE A 213 7.22 17.09 15.03
CA ILE A 213 7.10 16.37 13.75
C ILE A 213 7.88 17.04 12.61
N GLY A 214 8.53 18.18 12.87
CA GLY A 214 9.38 18.87 11.89
C GLY A 214 9.08 20.36 11.77
N LYS A 215 9.49 20.95 10.62
CA LYS A 215 9.29 22.38 10.35
C LYS A 215 7.82 22.68 10.04
N GLU A 216 7.32 23.80 10.58
CA GLU A 216 5.96 24.28 10.35
C GLU A 216 5.63 24.43 8.86
N SER A 217 6.57 24.96 8.05
CA SER A 217 6.39 25.18 6.61
C SER A 217 6.00 23.90 5.83
N GLN A 218 6.25 22.73 6.41
CA GLN A 218 5.89 21.46 5.80
C GLN A 218 4.42 21.05 6.02
N TYR A 219 3.74 21.68 6.98
CA TYR A 219 2.39 21.33 7.44
C TYR A 219 1.40 22.48 7.35
N ARG A 220 1.86 23.74 7.31
CA ARG A 220 1.01 24.93 7.17
C ARG A 220 0.14 24.84 5.91
N GLY A 221 -1.13 25.16 6.02
CA GLY A 221 -2.11 25.04 4.93
C GLY A 221 -2.65 23.63 4.66
N LEU A 222 -2.19 22.62 5.41
CA LEU A 222 -2.70 21.24 5.29
C LEU A 222 -3.66 20.94 6.44
N LYS A 223 -4.78 20.28 6.14
CA LYS A 223 -5.75 19.86 7.16
C LYS A 223 -5.34 18.52 7.76
N TYR A 224 -5.15 18.48 9.06
CA TYR A 224 -4.88 17.23 9.78
C TYR A 224 -6.10 16.30 9.78
N ILE A 225 -5.88 15.03 9.41
CA ILE A 225 -6.92 13.98 9.37
C ILE A 225 -6.70 12.98 10.49
N LYS A 226 -5.54 12.32 10.51
CA LYS A 226 -5.21 11.26 11.49
C LYS A 226 -3.71 11.01 11.58
N THR A 227 -3.31 10.38 12.69
CA THR A 227 -1.97 9.82 12.88
C THR A 227 -2.09 8.32 13.15
N GLU A 228 -1.29 7.52 12.49
CA GLU A 228 -1.14 6.08 12.74
C GLU A 228 0.25 5.82 13.32
N ILE A 229 0.31 5.12 14.44
CA ILE A 229 1.55 4.64 15.06
C ILE A 229 1.67 3.16 14.78
N LYS A 230 2.61 2.82 13.93
CA LYS A 230 2.84 1.44 13.47
C LYS A 230 4.13 0.90 14.09
N PRO A 231 4.10 -0.22 14.84
CA PRO A 231 5.30 -0.96 15.20
C PRO A 231 6.07 -1.34 13.93
N PHE A 232 7.36 -1.07 13.91
CA PHE A 232 8.17 -1.23 12.72
C PHE A 232 9.60 -1.63 13.06
N HIS A 233 9.88 -2.92 13.06
CA HIS A 233 11.22 -3.47 13.27
C HIS A 233 11.96 -2.85 14.44
N GLY A 234 11.44 -3.00 15.66
CA GLY A 234 12.04 -2.50 16.91
C GLY A 234 12.03 -0.97 17.07
N GLN A 235 11.22 -0.27 16.29
CA GLN A 235 10.94 1.18 16.41
C GLN A 235 9.49 1.46 16.04
N PHE A 236 9.06 2.72 16.13
CA PHE A 236 7.76 3.14 15.65
C PHE A 236 7.87 3.93 14.34
N ARG A 237 6.95 3.64 13.42
CA ARG A 237 6.72 4.43 12.21
C ARG A 237 5.43 5.22 12.38
N ILE A 238 5.57 6.54 12.43
CA ILE A 238 4.47 7.47 12.60
C ILE A 238 4.04 7.94 11.23
N LEU A 239 2.78 7.68 10.87
CA LEU A 239 2.18 8.06 9.61
C LEU A 239 1.16 9.15 9.85
N ILE A 240 1.44 10.37 9.39
CA ILE A 240 0.58 11.53 9.56
C ILE A 240 -0.15 11.76 8.24
N THR A 241 -1.46 11.55 8.25
CA THR A 241 -2.32 11.79 7.08
C THR A 241 -2.87 13.20 7.14
N LEU A 242 -2.66 13.92 6.07
CA LEU A 242 -3.04 15.31 5.88
C LEU A 242 -3.87 15.44 4.61
N ASP A 243 -4.87 16.29 4.62
CA ASP A 243 -5.58 16.69 3.42
C ASP A 243 -4.87 17.91 2.83
N ASP A 244 -4.43 17.78 1.59
CA ASP A 244 -3.81 18.83 0.80
C ASP A 244 -4.78 19.45 -0.20
N HIS A 245 -6.09 19.13 -0.06
CA HIS A 245 -7.19 19.60 -0.92
C HIS A 245 -7.00 19.30 -2.41
N MET A 246 -6.01 18.47 -2.77
CA MET A 246 -5.80 18.07 -4.17
C MET A 246 -6.86 17.06 -4.59
N LYS A 247 -7.52 17.37 -5.67
CA LYS A 247 -8.44 16.44 -6.34
C LYS A 247 -7.64 15.41 -7.14
N GLU A 248 -8.13 14.18 -7.23
CA GLU A 248 -7.56 13.21 -8.17
C GLU A 248 -7.74 13.72 -9.60
N PRO A 249 -6.71 13.60 -10.45
CA PRO A 249 -6.81 14.02 -11.83
C PRO A 249 -7.86 13.19 -12.55
N LYS A 250 -8.70 13.86 -13.34
CA LYS A 250 -9.72 13.18 -14.15
C LYS A 250 -9.03 12.43 -15.28
N LEU A 251 -9.52 11.23 -15.57
CA LEU A 251 -9.08 10.45 -16.71
C LEU A 251 -9.67 11.08 -17.98
N PRO A 252 -8.84 11.45 -18.99
CA PRO A 252 -9.36 11.91 -20.27
C PRO A 252 -10.05 10.76 -21.01
N GLU A 253 -11.12 11.08 -21.76
CA GLU A 253 -11.89 10.10 -22.53
C GLU A 253 -11.07 9.56 -23.72
N ASP A 254 -10.37 10.43 -24.44
CA ASP A 254 -9.54 10.09 -25.60
C ASP A 254 -8.13 10.69 -25.45
N PRO A 255 -7.25 10.07 -24.64
CA PRO A 255 -5.89 10.57 -24.44
C PRO A 255 -5.03 10.38 -25.70
N LYS A 256 -4.38 11.44 -26.13
CA LYS A 256 -3.48 11.40 -27.31
C LYS A 256 -2.05 10.97 -26.97
N ARG A 257 -1.59 11.27 -25.75
CA ARG A 257 -0.21 10.98 -25.31
C ARG A 257 -0.23 10.05 -24.11
N ILE A 258 0.02 8.79 -24.37
CA ILE A 258 -0.12 7.70 -23.41
C ILE A 258 1.25 7.10 -23.12
N LEU A 259 1.53 6.82 -21.85
CA LEU A 259 2.74 6.14 -21.39
C LEU A 259 2.38 4.79 -20.78
N GLY A 260 2.88 3.69 -21.36
CA GLY A 260 2.74 2.33 -20.85
C GLY A 260 3.93 1.92 -20.00
N ILE A 261 3.66 1.21 -18.93
CA ILE A 261 4.68 0.73 -17.98
C ILE A 261 4.47 -0.76 -17.72
N ASP A 262 5.51 -1.54 -17.99
CA ASP A 262 5.60 -2.96 -17.64
C ASP A 262 6.57 -3.15 -16.46
N PRO A 263 6.09 -3.50 -15.25
CA PRO A 263 6.93 -3.79 -14.10
C PRO A 263 7.53 -5.20 -14.16
N GLY A 264 8.86 -5.30 -14.14
CA GLY A 264 9.56 -6.57 -14.30
C GLY A 264 10.65 -6.83 -13.27
N LEU A 265 11.27 -8.02 -13.35
CA LEU A 265 12.34 -8.45 -12.44
C LEU A 265 13.72 -7.90 -12.83
N ASP A 266 14.10 -8.02 -14.10
CA ASP A 266 15.40 -7.58 -14.63
C ASP A 266 15.38 -6.08 -14.93
N ASN A 267 14.31 -5.64 -15.56
CA ASN A 267 13.96 -4.24 -15.71
C ASN A 267 12.83 -3.95 -14.71
N LEU A 268 13.14 -3.13 -13.70
CA LEU A 268 12.17 -2.78 -12.65
C LEU A 268 10.92 -2.11 -13.23
N LEU A 269 11.14 -1.25 -14.22
CA LEU A 269 10.09 -0.63 -15.03
C LEU A 269 10.59 -0.54 -16.47
N THR A 270 9.80 -1.05 -17.39
CA THR A 270 9.97 -0.82 -18.84
C THR A 270 8.91 0.18 -19.28
N VAL A 271 9.33 1.20 -20.00
CA VAL A 271 8.49 2.35 -20.33
C VAL A 271 8.47 2.57 -21.85
N ALA A 272 7.28 2.59 -22.41
CA ALA A 272 7.03 2.92 -23.81
C ALA A 272 5.88 3.94 -23.91
N GLY A 273 5.89 4.77 -24.95
CA GLY A 273 4.81 5.73 -25.19
C GLY A 273 4.38 5.71 -26.66
N ASN A 274 3.20 6.26 -26.97
CA ASN A 274 2.66 6.37 -28.32
C ASN A 274 3.00 7.71 -29.01
N PHE A 275 4.05 8.39 -28.60
CA PHE A 275 4.37 9.78 -29.03
C PHE A 275 5.75 9.91 -29.66
N GLY A 276 6.25 8.89 -30.33
CA GLY A 276 7.46 8.93 -31.16
C GLY A 276 8.78 9.05 -30.40
N LYS A 277 8.81 8.78 -29.09
CA LYS A 277 10.03 8.81 -28.25
C LYS A 277 10.54 7.41 -27.95
N ALA A 278 11.86 7.26 -27.99
CA ALA A 278 12.51 5.99 -27.67
C ALA A 278 12.06 5.46 -26.30
N PRO A 279 11.74 4.15 -26.18
CA PRO A 279 11.43 3.53 -24.93
C PRO A 279 12.66 3.48 -24.02
N PHE A 280 12.43 3.36 -22.71
CA PHE A 280 13.53 3.21 -21.76
C PHE A 280 13.26 2.17 -20.69
N LEU A 281 14.36 1.62 -20.14
CA LEU A 281 14.37 0.58 -19.13
C LEU A 281 14.99 1.13 -17.85
N ILE A 282 14.31 1.02 -16.72
CA ILE A 282 14.90 1.24 -15.39
C ILE A 282 15.36 -0.11 -14.86
N ARG A 283 16.68 -0.32 -14.74
CA ARG A 283 17.27 -1.59 -14.33
C ARG A 283 16.93 -1.97 -12.89
N GLY A 284 16.52 -3.23 -12.68
CA GLY A 284 16.20 -3.81 -11.37
C GLY A 284 17.42 -4.36 -10.58
N GLY A 285 18.63 -4.29 -11.14
CA GLY A 285 19.84 -4.88 -10.53
C GLY A 285 20.13 -4.44 -9.11
N VAL A 286 19.90 -3.16 -8.77
CA VAL A 286 20.07 -2.63 -7.39
C VAL A 286 19.10 -3.30 -6.43
N VAL A 287 17.83 -3.42 -6.81
CA VAL A 287 16.78 -4.04 -6.00
C VAL A 287 17.11 -5.51 -5.75
N LYS A 288 17.57 -6.23 -6.78
CA LYS A 288 18.04 -7.61 -6.67
C LYS A 288 19.23 -7.74 -5.70
N SER A 289 20.23 -6.87 -5.83
CA SER A 289 21.41 -6.86 -4.98
C SER A 289 21.07 -6.60 -3.50
N ILE A 290 20.18 -5.65 -3.22
CA ILE A 290 19.69 -5.38 -1.86
C ILE A 290 18.98 -6.60 -1.28
N ASN A 291 18.06 -7.22 -2.03
CA ASN A 291 17.33 -8.40 -1.59
C ASN A 291 18.26 -9.62 -1.37
N GLN A 292 19.21 -9.85 -2.27
CA GLN A 292 20.17 -10.94 -2.15
C GLN A 292 21.08 -10.76 -0.93
N ARG A 293 21.60 -9.55 -0.70
CA ARG A 293 22.40 -9.23 0.50
C ARG A 293 21.57 -9.42 1.77
N PHE A 294 20.32 -8.96 1.77
CA PHE A 294 19.40 -9.16 2.87
C PHE A 294 19.18 -10.64 3.16
N ASN A 295 18.86 -11.45 2.15
CA ASN A 295 18.59 -12.88 2.31
C ASN A 295 19.81 -13.64 2.86
N LYS A 296 21.02 -13.37 2.34
CA LYS A 296 22.27 -13.97 2.83
C LYS A 296 22.53 -13.63 4.30
N ARG A 297 22.39 -12.34 4.68
CA ARG A 297 22.61 -11.91 6.07
C ARG A 297 21.52 -12.42 7.01
N ARG A 298 20.26 -12.40 6.55
CA ARG A 298 19.14 -12.96 7.32
C ARG A 298 19.32 -14.45 7.62
N ALA A 299 19.73 -15.23 6.63
CA ALA A 299 19.98 -16.67 6.81
C ALA A 299 21.08 -16.92 7.87
N LYS A 300 22.18 -16.16 7.83
CA LYS A 300 23.25 -16.26 8.82
C LYS A 300 22.78 -15.91 10.23
N LEU A 301 22.01 -14.83 10.39
CA LEU A 301 21.46 -14.41 11.68
C LEU A 301 20.46 -15.42 12.23
N ILE A 302 19.59 -15.96 11.38
CA ILE A 302 18.64 -17.01 11.82
C ILE A 302 19.40 -18.27 12.24
N ALA A 303 20.35 -18.73 11.44
CA ALA A 303 21.15 -19.91 11.79
C ALA A 303 21.86 -19.73 13.14
N SER A 304 22.38 -18.54 13.43
CA SER A 304 22.97 -18.23 14.74
C SER A 304 21.95 -18.26 15.88
N LEU A 305 20.74 -17.73 15.66
CA LEU A 305 19.67 -17.66 16.66
C LEU A 305 18.99 -19.00 16.95
N THR A 306 19.02 -19.91 15.98
CA THR A 306 18.38 -21.24 16.09
C THR A 306 19.38 -22.35 16.43
N ARG A 307 20.66 -22.02 16.58
CA ARG A 307 21.72 -23.01 16.87
C ARG A 307 21.49 -23.62 18.27
N GLY A 308 21.37 -24.93 18.33
CA GLY A 308 21.15 -25.68 19.59
C GLY A 308 19.69 -25.68 20.10
N TYR A 309 18.75 -25.16 19.33
CA TYR A 309 17.33 -25.17 19.67
C TYR A 309 16.51 -25.93 18.64
N ASP A 310 15.48 -26.65 19.09
CA ASP A 310 14.47 -27.23 18.22
C ASP A 310 13.68 -26.13 17.51
N SER A 311 13.17 -26.44 16.31
CA SER A 311 12.41 -25.49 15.49
C SER A 311 11.16 -24.89 16.18
N SER A 312 10.60 -25.60 17.15
CA SER A 312 9.45 -25.19 17.97
C SER A 312 9.81 -24.17 19.05
N HIS A 313 11.05 -24.23 19.60
CA HIS A 313 11.53 -23.40 20.72
C HIS A 313 12.53 -22.31 20.30
N SER A 314 12.83 -22.19 19.01
CA SER A 314 13.83 -21.22 18.53
C SER A 314 13.27 -19.79 18.51
N HIS A 315 13.96 -18.86 19.17
CA HIS A 315 13.71 -17.43 19.05
C HIS A 315 14.21 -16.92 17.70
N LYS A 316 13.26 -16.58 16.80
CA LYS A 316 13.59 -16.10 15.43
C LYS A 316 13.63 -14.56 15.32
N ASP A 317 13.55 -13.83 16.43
CA ASP A 317 13.55 -12.38 16.48
C ASP A 317 14.79 -11.84 17.20
N SER A 318 15.41 -10.80 16.64
CA SER A 318 16.52 -10.10 17.26
C SER A 318 16.62 -8.64 16.78
N HIS A 319 17.26 -7.79 17.58
CA HIS A 319 17.56 -6.41 17.17
C HIS A 319 18.36 -6.32 15.87
N ALA A 320 19.25 -7.31 15.62
CA ALA A 320 20.02 -7.36 14.39
C ALA A 320 19.15 -7.67 13.16
N LEU A 321 18.19 -8.61 13.28
CA LEU A 321 17.20 -8.90 12.23
C LEU A 321 16.29 -7.71 11.95
N ASP A 322 15.83 -7.04 13.00
CA ASP A 322 15.05 -5.83 12.88
C ASP A 322 15.82 -4.71 12.16
N ALA A 323 17.07 -4.46 12.56
CA ALA A 323 17.93 -3.47 11.91
C ALA A 323 18.18 -3.82 10.43
N LEU A 324 18.39 -5.08 10.11
CA LEU A 324 18.58 -5.57 8.75
C LEU A 324 17.30 -5.36 7.91
N SER A 325 16.15 -5.70 8.47
CA SER A 325 14.84 -5.52 7.82
C SER A 325 14.52 -4.05 7.55
N ARG A 326 14.79 -3.16 8.52
CA ARG A 326 14.66 -1.71 8.34
C ARG A 326 15.50 -1.19 7.20
N LYS A 327 16.82 -1.52 7.21
CA LYS A 327 17.75 -1.07 6.17
C LYS A 327 17.28 -1.48 4.78
N ARG A 328 16.77 -2.72 4.65
CA ARG A 328 16.22 -3.19 3.38
C ARG A 328 14.99 -2.40 2.95
N GLU A 329 14.00 -2.25 3.84
CA GLU A 329 12.77 -1.54 3.48
C GLU A 329 13.00 -0.06 3.15
N ASP A 330 13.86 0.61 3.90
CA ASP A 330 14.17 2.03 3.66
C ASP A 330 14.94 2.19 2.34
N ALA A 331 15.89 1.29 2.02
CA ALA A 331 16.61 1.31 0.75
C ALA A 331 15.68 1.04 -0.46
N LEU A 332 14.78 0.05 -0.36
CA LEU A 332 13.81 -0.21 -1.43
C LEU A 332 12.85 0.96 -1.62
N ARG A 333 12.40 1.56 -0.53
CA ARG A 333 11.52 2.72 -0.57
C ARG A 333 12.19 3.91 -1.26
N ASP A 334 13.43 4.20 -0.94
CA ASP A 334 14.20 5.29 -1.56
C ASP A 334 14.34 5.07 -3.08
N ILE A 335 14.69 3.86 -3.49
CA ILE A 335 14.77 3.50 -4.92
C ILE A 335 13.43 3.70 -5.62
N PHE A 336 12.33 3.22 -5.02
CA PHE A 336 11.00 3.34 -5.61
C PHE A 336 10.56 4.79 -5.77
N TYR A 337 10.84 5.64 -4.79
CA TYR A 337 10.60 7.08 -4.90
C TYR A 337 11.41 7.72 -6.03
N LYS A 338 12.70 7.37 -6.17
CA LYS A 338 13.55 7.87 -7.24
C LYS A 338 13.07 7.43 -8.62
N CYS A 339 12.73 6.15 -8.78
CA CYS A 339 12.15 5.63 -10.02
C CYS A 339 10.85 6.35 -10.37
N ALA A 340 9.96 6.51 -9.41
CA ALA A 340 8.67 7.16 -9.62
C ALA A 340 8.82 8.65 -9.97
N TRP A 341 9.72 9.38 -9.31
CA TRP A 341 10.00 10.76 -9.65
C TRP A 341 10.63 10.91 -11.03
N TYR A 342 11.55 10.03 -11.41
CA TYR A 342 12.11 10.01 -12.76
C TYR A 342 11.02 9.83 -13.82
N LEU A 343 10.19 8.79 -13.63
CA LEU A 343 9.10 8.44 -14.52
C LEU A 343 8.09 9.60 -14.69
N VAL A 344 7.63 10.17 -13.59
CA VAL A 344 6.61 11.22 -13.62
C VAL A 344 7.16 12.52 -14.20
N ARG A 345 8.43 12.85 -13.93
CA ARG A 345 9.08 13.99 -14.60
C ARG A 345 9.21 13.78 -16.11
N TYR A 346 9.59 12.57 -16.54
CA TYR A 346 9.60 12.21 -17.95
C TYR A 346 8.22 12.39 -18.58
N ALA A 347 7.19 11.87 -17.93
CA ALA A 347 5.81 12.01 -18.38
C ALA A 347 5.39 13.50 -18.51
N LYS A 348 5.75 14.33 -17.54
CA LYS A 348 5.45 15.77 -17.53
C LYS A 348 6.15 16.54 -18.65
N VAL A 349 7.44 16.28 -18.87
CA VAL A 349 8.23 16.90 -19.96
C VAL A 349 7.63 16.57 -21.32
N HIS A 350 7.15 15.34 -21.49
CA HIS A 350 6.56 14.89 -22.75
C HIS A 350 5.04 15.11 -22.80
N LYS A 351 4.45 15.88 -21.87
CA LYS A 351 3.01 16.21 -21.85
C LYS A 351 2.13 14.96 -21.94
N VAL A 352 2.49 13.91 -21.20
CA VAL A 352 1.72 12.66 -21.10
C VAL A 352 0.42 12.94 -20.39
N GLU A 353 -0.70 12.52 -20.98
CA GLU A 353 -2.05 12.73 -20.47
C GLU A 353 -2.51 11.62 -19.54
N VAL A 354 -2.02 10.39 -19.78
CA VAL A 354 -2.35 9.22 -18.93
C VAL A 354 -1.17 8.26 -18.87
N ILE A 355 -0.98 7.65 -17.71
CA ILE A 355 -0.03 6.56 -17.51
C ILE A 355 -0.81 5.26 -17.31
N VAL A 356 -0.51 4.23 -18.10
CA VAL A 356 -1.09 2.89 -17.97
C VAL A 356 -0.03 1.96 -17.39
N ILE A 357 -0.29 1.40 -16.21
CA ILE A 357 0.63 0.50 -15.51
C ILE A 357 0.09 -0.92 -15.54
N GLY A 358 0.93 -1.85 -15.95
CA GLY A 358 0.64 -3.27 -15.91
C GLY A 358 0.40 -3.78 -14.48
N TYR A 359 -0.62 -4.63 -14.34
CA TYR A 359 -1.01 -5.24 -13.09
C TYR A 359 -1.48 -6.67 -13.29
N ASN A 360 -0.86 -7.62 -12.62
CA ASN A 360 -1.34 -8.98 -12.55
C ASN A 360 -1.60 -9.34 -11.08
N PRO A 361 -2.86 -9.51 -10.67
CA PRO A 361 -3.22 -9.86 -9.30
C PRO A 361 -2.64 -11.21 -8.85
N LEU A 362 -2.49 -12.16 -9.78
CA LEU A 362 -1.97 -13.50 -9.52
C LEU A 362 -0.46 -13.63 -9.75
N GLN A 363 0.23 -12.54 -10.07
CA GLN A 363 1.65 -12.49 -10.46
C GLN A 363 2.62 -13.24 -9.51
N LYS A 364 2.22 -13.48 -8.25
CA LYS A 364 3.05 -14.17 -7.25
C LYS A 364 2.60 -15.59 -6.92
N GLN A 365 1.54 -16.09 -7.52
CA GLN A 365 0.89 -17.33 -7.09
C GLN A 365 1.32 -18.55 -7.90
N GLU A 366 1.55 -18.40 -9.21
CA GLU A 366 1.91 -19.49 -10.12
C GLU A 366 3.21 -19.19 -10.87
N ILE A 367 4.28 -18.86 -10.13
CA ILE A 367 5.54 -18.49 -10.76
C ILE A 367 6.40 -19.74 -10.96
N SER A 368 6.59 -20.14 -12.22
CA SER A 368 7.49 -21.22 -12.64
C SER A 368 8.72 -20.69 -13.40
N MET A 369 9.51 -19.82 -12.75
CA MET A 369 10.74 -19.25 -13.32
C MET A 369 12.02 -19.88 -12.73
N GLY A 370 11.91 -21.00 -12.02
CA GLY A 370 12.98 -21.61 -11.24
C GLY A 370 13.19 -20.97 -9.85
N LYS A 371 13.72 -21.75 -8.90
CA LYS A 371 13.79 -21.42 -7.45
C LYS A 371 14.40 -20.04 -7.15
N GLN A 372 15.50 -19.68 -7.81
CA GLN A 372 16.23 -18.42 -7.57
C GLN A 372 15.48 -17.19 -8.12
N ASN A 373 14.89 -17.31 -9.31
CA ASN A 373 14.11 -16.24 -9.90
C ASN A 373 12.80 -16.03 -9.13
N ASN A 374 12.13 -17.11 -8.73
CA ASN A 374 10.93 -17.05 -7.90
C ASN A 374 11.20 -16.32 -6.59
N GLN A 375 12.29 -16.65 -5.87
CA GLN A 375 12.68 -15.96 -4.64
C GLN A 375 12.97 -14.47 -4.88
N SER A 376 13.65 -14.14 -5.97
CA SER A 376 13.99 -12.76 -6.34
C SER A 376 12.72 -11.95 -6.66
N PHE A 377 11.80 -12.53 -7.43
CA PHE A 377 10.55 -11.92 -7.83
C PHE A 377 9.60 -11.69 -6.63
N MET A 378 9.43 -12.72 -5.78
CA MET A 378 8.62 -12.66 -4.57
C MET A 378 9.10 -11.58 -3.60
N SER A 379 10.39 -11.28 -3.60
CA SER A 379 11.00 -10.30 -2.69
C SER A 379 10.81 -8.84 -3.11
N ILE A 380 10.33 -8.57 -4.34
CA ILE A 380 10.06 -7.20 -4.80
C ILE A 380 8.59 -6.82 -4.49
N PRO A 381 8.35 -5.78 -3.68
CA PRO A 381 6.99 -5.32 -3.39
C PRO A 381 6.45 -4.41 -4.52
N PHE A 382 6.12 -4.99 -5.68
CA PHE A 382 5.62 -4.25 -6.85
C PHE A 382 4.37 -3.41 -6.55
N GLN A 383 3.46 -3.90 -5.70
CA GLN A 383 2.29 -3.11 -5.29
C GLN A 383 2.70 -1.78 -4.66
N LYS A 384 3.71 -1.79 -3.78
CA LYS A 384 4.23 -0.58 -3.16
C LYS A 384 4.88 0.38 -4.18
N LEU A 385 5.56 -0.16 -5.19
CA LEU A 385 6.11 0.64 -6.29
C LEU A 385 4.99 1.32 -7.08
N ARG A 386 3.96 0.57 -7.49
CA ARG A 386 2.79 1.10 -8.20
C ARG A 386 2.07 2.21 -7.40
N GLU A 387 1.88 2.00 -6.11
CA GLU A 387 1.27 3.00 -5.21
C GLU A 387 2.09 4.30 -5.11
N ILE A 388 3.43 4.20 -5.05
CA ILE A 388 4.32 5.36 -5.02
C ILE A 388 4.25 6.12 -6.36
N VAL A 389 4.27 5.40 -7.50
CA VAL A 389 4.13 6.01 -8.83
C VAL A 389 2.79 6.72 -8.95
N ARG A 390 1.68 6.06 -8.57
CA ARG A 390 0.33 6.64 -8.56
C ARG A 390 0.25 7.90 -7.70
N MET A 391 0.81 7.84 -6.51
CA MET A 391 0.80 8.98 -5.59
C MET A 391 1.55 10.20 -6.16
N ILE A 392 2.69 9.99 -6.82
CA ILE A 392 3.49 11.09 -7.38
C ILE A 392 2.82 11.61 -8.65
N ALA A 393 2.35 10.74 -9.55
CA ALA A 393 1.70 11.13 -10.79
C ALA A 393 0.40 11.94 -10.52
N ASN A 394 -0.45 11.48 -9.62
CA ASN A 394 -1.66 12.20 -9.22
C ASN A 394 -1.34 13.62 -8.69
N ARG A 395 -0.23 13.78 -7.97
CA ARG A 395 0.23 15.11 -7.51
C ARG A 395 0.66 16.03 -8.63
N GLU A 396 1.20 15.46 -9.69
CA GLU A 396 1.61 16.22 -10.88
C GLU A 396 0.47 16.37 -11.91
N GLY A 397 -0.76 15.95 -11.54
CA GLY A 397 -1.95 16.08 -12.36
C GLY A 397 -2.08 15.02 -13.46
N ILE A 398 -1.30 13.93 -13.41
CA ILE A 398 -1.32 12.86 -14.40
C ILE A 398 -2.09 11.66 -13.84
N PRO A 399 -3.25 11.28 -14.41
CA PRO A 399 -4.00 10.11 -14.00
C PRO A 399 -3.27 8.81 -14.32
N ILE A 400 -3.48 7.80 -13.47
CA ILE A 400 -2.94 6.45 -13.67
C ILE A 400 -4.06 5.43 -13.77
N VAL A 401 -3.96 4.55 -14.76
CA VAL A 401 -4.82 3.38 -14.96
C VAL A 401 -4.01 2.12 -14.71
N MET A 402 -4.58 1.20 -13.90
CA MET A 402 -4.04 -0.16 -13.75
C MET A 402 -4.68 -1.05 -14.81
N GLN A 403 -3.84 -1.74 -15.61
CA GLN A 403 -4.27 -2.61 -16.69
C GLN A 403 -3.79 -4.04 -16.44
N ASP A 404 -4.69 -5.00 -16.60
CA ASP A 404 -4.33 -6.42 -16.58
C ASP A 404 -3.30 -6.75 -17.66
N GLU A 405 -2.26 -7.54 -17.30
CA GLU A 405 -1.13 -7.89 -18.17
C GLU A 405 -1.35 -9.17 -18.98
N SER A 406 -2.52 -9.81 -18.91
CA SER A 406 -2.75 -11.05 -19.65
C SER A 406 -2.49 -10.86 -21.15
N TYR A 407 -1.71 -11.80 -21.70
CA TYR A 407 -1.27 -11.85 -23.09
C TYR A 407 -0.38 -10.70 -23.60
N THR A 408 -0.12 -9.64 -22.83
CA THR A 408 0.68 -8.48 -23.29
C THR A 408 2.12 -8.84 -23.69
N SER A 409 2.71 -9.87 -23.11
CA SER A 409 4.05 -10.38 -23.44
C SER A 409 4.07 -11.35 -24.61
N LYS A 410 2.90 -11.90 -25.01
CA LYS A 410 2.75 -12.87 -26.11
C LYS A 410 2.36 -12.21 -27.41
N ALA A 411 1.45 -11.24 -27.37
CA ALA A 411 0.98 -10.49 -28.53
C ALA A 411 2.08 -9.62 -29.14
N SER A 412 2.07 -9.44 -30.45
CA SER A 412 2.95 -8.50 -31.14
C SER A 412 2.34 -7.11 -31.18
N CYS A 413 3.05 -6.13 -30.59
CA CYS A 413 2.60 -4.73 -30.68
C CYS A 413 2.81 -4.16 -32.09
N LEU A 414 3.84 -4.61 -32.83
CA LEU A 414 4.18 -4.12 -34.17
C LEU A 414 3.19 -4.62 -35.21
N ASP A 415 2.74 -5.88 -35.08
CA ASP A 415 1.76 -6.49 -35.98
C ASP A 415 0.32 -6.21 -35.54
N GLN A 416 0.13 -5.45 -34.46
CA GLN A 416 -1.16 -5.06 -33.90
C GLN A 416 -2.08 -6.23 -33.51
N ASP A 417 -1.50 -7.34 -33.01
CA ASP A 417 -2.27 -8.47 -32.52
C ASP A 417 -3.33 -8.05 -31.48
N PRO A 418 -4.51 -8.66 -31.46
CA PRO A 418 -5.48 -8.42 -30.39
C PRO A 418 -4.91 -8.86 -29.03
N VAL A 419 -5.20 -8.10 -27.96
CA VAL A 419 -4.76 -8.41 -26.59
C VAL A 419 -5.99 -8.62 -25.70
N PRO A 420 -6.61 -9.82 -25.74
CA PRO A 420 -7.83 -10.10 -24.96
C PRO A 420 -7.54 -10.25 -23.47
N ASP A 421 -8.60 -10.29 -22.68
CA ASP A 421 -8.52 -10.68 -21.28
C ASP A 421 -8.42 -12.20 -21.14
N TYR A 422 -7.69 -12.65 -20.11
CA TYR A 422 -7.58 -14.08 -19.81
C TYR A 422 -8.89 -14.60 -19.21
N LYS A 423 -9.42 -15.68 -19.79
CA LYS A 423 -10.53 -16.43 -19.23
C LYS A 423 -10.12 -17.90 -19.07
N LYS A 424 -10.36 -18.43 -17.87
CA LYS A 424 -10.01 -19.81 -17.57
C LYS A 424 -10.85 -20.78 -18.42
N GLY A 425 -10.18 -21.72 -19.10
CA GLY A 425 -10.82 -22.71 -19.95
C GLY A 425 -10.98 -22.29 -21.42
N GLU A 426 -10.70 -21.03 -21.78
CA GLU A 426 -10.64 -20.62 -23.19
C GLU A 426 -9.27 -20.97 -23.80
N VAL A 427 -9.27 -21.37 -25.08
CA VAL A 427 -8.05 -21.62 -25.85
C VAL A 427 -7.30 -20.28 -26.02
N PRO A 428 -5.99 -20.22 -25.67
CA PRO A 428 -5.23 -18.99 -25.87
C PRO A 428 -5.24 -18.58 -27.35
N PRO A 429 -5.39 -17.28 -27.67
CA PRO A 429 -5.33 -16.83 -29.06
C PRO A 429 -3.94 -17.08 -29.65
N GLU A 430 -3.89 -17.33 -30.95
CA GLU A 430 -2.64 -17.34 -31.71
C GLU A 430 -2.16 -15.91 -31.93
N PHE A 431 -0.84 -15.72 -31.89
CA PHE A 431 -0.19 -14.43 -32.07
C PHE A 431 0.76 -14.50 -33.26
N SER A 432 0.84 -13.41 -34.03
CA SER A 432 1.64 -13.34 -35.28
C SER A 432 3.14 -13.39 -35.04
N GLY A 433 3.59 -12.87 -33.88
CA GLY A 433 5.01 -12.86 -33.50
C GLY A 433 5.35 -13.86 -32.40
N LYS A 434 6.65 -14.00 -32.11
CA LYS A 434 7.12 -14.92 -31.05
C LYS A 434 8.36 -14.41 -30.32
N ARG A 435 8.48 -14.81 -29.05
CA ARG A 435 9.68 -14.56 -28.26
C ARG A 435 10.79 -15.50 -28.71
N THR A 436 11.89 -14.96 -29.24
CA THR A 436 13.01 -15.76 -29.76
C THR A 436 14.01 -16.15 -28.68
N ARG A 437 14.28 -15.23 -27.75
CA ARG A 437 15.12 -15.46 -26.55
C ARG A 437 14.71 -14.48 -25.45
N ARG A 438 15.29 -14.66 -24.25
CA ARG A 438 15.07 -13.73 -23.14
C ARG A 438 15.40 -12.29 -23.56
N GLY A 439 14.43 -11.38 -23.39
CA GLY A 439 14.59 -9.96 -23.74
C GLY A 439 14.41 -9.62 -25.21
N LEU A 440 14.13 -10.60 -26.11
CA LEU A 440 13.98 -10.36 -27.53
C LEU A 440 12.71 -11.01 -28.08
N TYR A 441 11.92 -10.22 -28.78
CA TYR A 441 10.69 -10.62 -29.45
C TYR A 441 10.81 -10.35 -30.96
N ARG A 442 10.31 -11.24 -31.79
CA ARG A 442 10.30 -11.12 -33.26
C ARG A 442 8.85 -10.99 -33.73
N SER A 443 8.54 -9.94 -34.48
CA SER A 443 7.26 -9.74 -35.15
C SER A 443 7.09 -10.69 -36.34
N ALA A 444 5.89 -10.77 -36.91
CA ALA A 444 5.61 -11.53 -38.13
C ALA A 444 6.53 -11.12 -39.28
N ASN A 445 6.77 -9.82 -39.45
CA ASN A 445 7.64 -9.25 -40.47
C ASN A 445 9.14 -9.37 -40.16
N GLY A 446 9.53 -10.17 -39.15
CA GLY A 446 10.93 -10.42 -38.82
C GLY A 446 11.60 -9.31 -37.99
N ILE A 447 10.91 -8.21 -37.70
CA ILE A 447 11.45 -7.10 -36.90
C ILE A 447 11.70 -7.54 -35.47
N LEU A 448 12.89 -7.22 -34.95
CA LEU A 448 13.29 -7.55 -33.60
C LEU A 448 13.03 -6.35 -32.65
N ILE A 449 12.27 -6.57 -31.60
CA ILE A 449 11.98 -5.58 -30.55
C ILE A 449 12.38 -6.14 -29.18
N ASN A 450 12.73 -5.28 -28.24
CA ASN A 450 12.90 -5.68 -26.85
C ASN A 450 11.57 -6.23 -26.32
N ALA A 451 11.58 -7.45 -25.76
CA ALA A 451 10.35 -8.14 -25.33
C ALA A 451 9.56 -7.41 -24.23
N ASP A 452 10.27 -6.70 -23.33
CA ASP A 452 9.62 -5.94 -22.27
C ASP A 452 9.04 -4.62 -22.83
N VAL A 453 9.67 -4.03 -23.87
CA VAL A 453 9.11 -2.88 -24.60
C VAL A 453 7.85 -3.29 -25.36
N ASN A 454 7.86 -4.47 -25.99
CA ASN A 454 6.65 -5.04 -26.62
C ASN A 454 5.52 -5.16 -25.59
N GLY A 455 5.82 -5.69 -24.39
CA GLY A 455 4.86 -5.77 -23.28
C GLY A 455 4.30 -4.40 -22.87
N ALA A 456 5.17 -3.41 -22.68
CA ALA A 456 4.76 -2.06 -22.28
C ALA A 456 3.88 -1.37 -23.36
N ALA A 457 4.16 -1.57 -24.64
CA ALA A 457 3.33 -1.07 -25.73
C ALA A 457 1.97 -1.78 -25.79
N ASN A 458 1.94 -3.10 -25.57
CA ASN A 458 0.70 -3.86 -25.52
C ASN A 458 -0.17 -3.52 -24.29
N ILE A 459 0.41 -3.13 -23.16
CA ILE A 459 -0.33 -2.59 -22.02
C ILE A 459 -1.12 -1.32 -22.41
N ILE A 460 -0.52 -0.44 -23.24
CA ILE A 460 -1.24 0.71 -23.80
C ILE A 460 -2.39 0.23 -24.69
N ARG A 461 -2.08 -0.65 -25.68
CA ARG A 461 -3.04 -1.13 -26.67
C ARG A 461 -4.21 -1.88 -26.05
N LYS A 462 -3.96 -2.64 -25.00
CA LYS A 462 -5.03 -3.34 -24.26
C LYS A 462 -6.04 -2.38 -23.65
N ARG A 463 -5.60 -1.22 -23.21
CA ARG A 463 -6.49 -0.18 -22.62
C ARG A 463 -7.06 0.76 -23.67
N TYR A 464 -6.24 1.11 -24.66
CA TYR A 464 -6.56 2.04 -25.74
C TYR A 464 -6.15 1.39 -27.08
N PRO A 465 -7.05 0.60 -27.69
CA PRO A 465 -6.71 -0.20 -28.90
C PRO A 465 -6.18 0.65 -30.05
N ASP A 466 -6.71 1.85 -30.23
CA ASP A 466 -6.35 2.76 -31.32
C ASP A 466 -5.13 3.67 -31.00
N ALA A 467 -4.48 3.50 -29.85
CA ALA A 467 -3.40 4.38 -29.40
C ALA A 467 -2.21 4.51 -30.37
N PHE A 468 -1.97 3.51 -31.23
CA PHE A 468 -0.90 3.50 -32.23
C PHE A 468 -1.42 3.52 -33.67
N LYS A 469 -2.72 3.65 -33.90
CA LYS A 469 -3.33 3.63 -35.24
C LYS A 469 -2.80 4.79 -36.08
N GLY A 470 -2.35 4.48 -37.30
CA GLY A 470 -1.79 5.48 -38.21
C GLY A 470 -0.43 6.05 -37.82
N GLN A 471 0.22 5.53 -36.77
CA GLN A 471 1.53 5.99 -36.33
C GLN A 471 2.66 5.06 -36.77
N ARG A 472 3.83 5.65 -37.12
CA ARG A 472 5.07 4.88 -37.31
C ARG A 472 5.60 4.45 -35.95
N MET A 473 5.82 3.14 -35.77
CA MET A 473 6.29 2.54 -34.51
C MET A 473 7.79 2.18 -34.51
N ASP A 474 8.55 2.64 -35.48
CA ASP A 474 9.98 2.33 -35.62
C ASP A 474 10.82 2.77 -34.42
N TYR A 475 10.44 3.83 -33.72
CA TYR A 475 11.10 4.30 -32.50
C TYR A 475 11.04 3.29 -31.35
N LEU A 476 10.08 2.34 -31.34
CA LEU A 476 9.97 1.32 -30.31
C LEU A 476 11.08 0.26 -30.38
N TYR A 477 11.62 -0.01 -31.55
CA TYR A 477 12.63 -1.06 -31.74
C TYR A 477 14.02 -0.56 -32.15
N ARG A 478 14.14 0.65 -32.68
CA ARG A 478 15.45 1.20 -33.13
C ARG A 478 16.41 1.43 -31.97
N THR A 479 15.92 2.01 -30.88
CA THR A 479 16.77 2.36 -29.74
C THR A 479 16.00 2.20 -28.44
N THR A 480 16.60 1.49 -27.48
CA THR A 480 16.07 1.39 -26.11
C THR A 480 17.09 1.99 -25.14
N GLU A 481 16.70 3.02 -24.43
CA GLU A 481 17.56 3.65 -23.43
C GLU A 481 17.58 2.84 -22.14
N THR A 482 18.70 2.86 -21.42
CA THR A 482 18.84 2.19 -20.13
C THR A 482 19.16 3.20 -19.04
N VAL A 483 18.34 3.21 -18.01
CA VAL A 483 18.50 4.07 -16.82
C VAL A 483 18.95 3.21 -15.64
N ASN A 484 20.13 3.51 -15.10
CA ASN A 484 20.65 2.83 -13.93
C ASN A 484 20.45 3.69 -12.69
N VAL A 485 19.62 3.23 -11.76
CA VAL A 485 19.36 3.92 -10.48
C VAL A 485 20.64 4.03 -9.64
N GLN A 486 21.60 3.11 -9.83
CA GLN A 486 22.90 3.13 -9.15
C GLN A 486 23.67 4.43 -9.39
N ASP A 487 23.58 4.98 -10.60
CA ASP A 487 24.30 6.19 -10.98
C ASP A 487 23.86 7.41 -10.15
N TRP A 488 22.70 7.33 -9.49
CA TRP A 488 22.18 8.40 -8.64
C TRP A 488 22.76 8.41 -7.22
N TYR A 489 23.44 7.33 -6.79
CA TYR A 489 24.03 7.18 -5.46
C TYR A 489 25.52 7.47 -5.41
N LEU A 490 26.19 7.48 -6.58
CA LEU A 490 27.63 7.64 -6.64
C LEU A 490 28.03 9.11 -6.59
N PRO A 491 29.11 9.46 -5.87
CA PRO A 491 29.74 10.78 -5.96
C PRO A 491 30.04 11.13 -7.42
N TYR A 492 30.00 12.43 -7.75
CA TYR A 492 30.19 12.89 -9.13
C TYR A 492 31.48 12.35 -9.78
N ARG A 493 32.60 12.23 -9.02
CA ARG A 493 33.87 11.65 -9.49
C ARG A 493 33.75 10.20 -9.91
N GLU A 494 33.07 9.36 -9.10
CA GLU A 494 32.85 7.93 -9.39
C GLU A 494 31.89 7.74 -10.55
N ARG A 495 30.84 8.56 -10.67
CA ARG A 495 29.94 8.57 -11.83
C ARG A 495 30.67 8.86 -13.13
N ARG A 496 31.64 9.80 -13.12
CA ARG A 496 32.46 10.13 -14.28
C ARG A 496 33.40 9.01 -14.68
N ASN A 497 33.95 8.27 -13.73
CA ASN A 497 34.84 7.12 -13.99
C ASN A 497 34.07 5.92 -14.55
N LEU A 498 32.90 5.59 -14.01
CA LEU A 498 32.00 4.57 -14.56
C LEU A 498 31.54 4.89 -15.98
N ARG A 499 31.26 6.16 -16.30
CA ARG A 499 30.93 6.59 -17.66
C ARG A 499 32.11 6.42 -18.63
N LYS A 500 33.35 6.65 -18.19
CA LYS A 500 34.55 6.39 -19.00
C LYS A 500 34.72 4.89 -19.32
N HIS A 501 34.49 4.00 -18.33
CA HIS A 501 34.57 2.54 -18.53
C HIS A 501 33.41 1.99 -19.38
N THR A 502 32.22 2.55 -19.32
CA THR A 502 31.09 2.17 -20.21
C THR A 502 31.26 2.74 -21.60
N CYS A 503 31.77 3.95 -21.76
CA CYS A 503 32.08 4.52 -23.08
C CYS A 503 33.18 3.76 -23.82
N SER A 504 34.21 3.27 -23.12
CA SER A 504 35.26 2.45 -23.78
C SER A 504 34.77 1.09 -24.30
N LYS A 505 33.67 0.57 -23.76
CA LYS A 505 32.98 -0.63 -24.29
C LYS A 505 31.93 -0.32 -25.38
N ILE A 506 31.41 0.91 -25.43
CA ILE A 506 30.39 1.36 -26.39
C ILE A 506 31.02 2.02 -27.63
N SER A 507 32.26 2.45 -27.57
CA SER A 507 32.97 3.06 -28.72
C SER A 507 33.23 2.10 -29.89
N ARG A 508 32.81 0.84 -29.80
CA ARG A 508 32.80 -0.12 -30.93
C ARG A 508 31.46 -0.25 -31.65
N ILE A 509 30.42 0.51 -31.25
CA ILE A 509 29.14 0.59 -31.99
C ILE A 509 28.99 2.02 -32.47
N ARG A 510 29.34 2.24 -33.73
CA ARG A 510 29.37 3.55 -34.42
C ARG A 510 27.99 4.19 -34.56
N HIS A 511 27.96 5.48 -34.24
CA HIS A 511 27.24 6.64 -34.81
C HIS A 511 25.72 6.65 -34.95
N GLY A 512 25.15 7.60 -34.26
CA GLY A 512 23.85 8.24 -34.50
C GLY A 512 23.40 9.03 -33.29
N ASP A 513 23.66 10.33 -33.32
CA ASP A 513 22.93 11.42 -32.67
C ASP A 513 22.18 11.15 -31.34
N GLY A 514 22.90 10.91 -30.29
CA GLY A 514 22.34 10.75 -28.92
C GLY A 514 22.76 11.84 -27.91
N SER A 515 23.63 12.80 -28.29
CA SER A 515 24.23 13.74 -27.33
C SER A 515 23.32 14.91 -26.95
N GLU A 516 22.53 15.44 -27.88
CA GLU A 516 21.61 16.56 -27.62
C GLU A 516 20.40 16.15 -26.80
N ARG A 517 19.79 14.99 -27.08
CA ARG A 517 18.62 14.48 -26.34
C ARG A 517 18.92 14.17 -24.88
N ARG A 518 20.16 13.77 -24.58
CA ARG A 518 20.61 13.48 -23.21
C ARG A 518 20.87 14.76 -22.42
N ALA A 519 21.30 15.82 -23.10
CA ALA A 519 21.50 17.15 -22.50
C ALA A 519 20.15 17.80 -22.13
N ASP A 520 19.13 17.64 -22.94
CA ASP A 520 17.79 18.21 -22.68
C ASP A 520 17.07 17.51 -21.54
N LEU A 521 17.15 16.19 -21.44
CA LEU A 521 16.64 15.45 -20.29
C LEU A 521 17.40 15.85 -19.00
N MET A 522 18.70 16.01 -19.07
CA MET A 522 19.51 16.43 -17.92
C MET A 522 19.25 17.89 -17.51
N LYS A 523 18.96 18.78 -18.45
CA LYS A 523 18.49 20.16 -18.17
C LYS A 523 17.10 20.18 -17.58
N ALA A 524 16.17 19.40 -18.13
CA ALA A 524 14.81 19.24 -17.60
C ALA A 524 14.78 18.66 -16.17
N PHE A 525 15.78 17.85 -15.81
CA PHE A 525 15.94 17.31 -14.45
C PHE A 525 16.61 18.28 -13.47
N GLY A 526 16.90 19.53 -13.84
CA GLY A 526 17.53 20.50 -12.97
C GLY A 526 18.94 20.09 -12.53
N CYS A 527 19.62 19.23 -13.32
CA CYS A 527 21.02 18.85 -13.11
C CYS A 527 21.99 19.91 -13.59
N THR A 528 21.66 21.19 -13.45
CA THR A 528 22.65 22.27 -13.47
C THR A 528 23.39 22.26 -12.15
N ARG A 529 24.66 21.96 -12.20
CA ARG A 529 25.81 22.13 -11.26
C ARG A 529 25.57 22.48 -9.77
N LYS A 530 24.38 22.46 -9.19
CA LYS A 530 24.15 22.70 -7.76
C LYS A 530 23.63 21.44 -7.10
N VAL A 531 24.57 20.74 -6.53
CA VAL A 531 24.57 19.87 -5.34
C VAL A 531 23.18 19.59 -4.75
N TRP A 532 22.70 18.40 -5.01
CA TRP A 532 21.75 17.77 -4.13
C TRP A 532 22.52 17.21 -2.90
N THR A 533 22.69 18.03 -1.87
CA THR A 533 23.15 17.55 -0.56
C THR A 533 22.04 16.69 0.04
N PRO A 534 22.33 15.47 0.49
CA PRO A 534 21.40 14.75 1.33
C PRO A 534 21.20 15.58 2.60
N VAL A 535 19.96 15.83 2.96
CA VAL A 535 19.62 16.40 4.26
C VAL A 535 20.24 15.49 5.31
N LYS A 536 21.32 15.96 5.93
CA LYS A 536 21.85 15.35 7.15
C LYS A 536 20.70 15.35 8.15
N THR A 537 20.24 14.18 8.54
CA THR A 537 19.42 14.02 9.71
C THR A 537 20.27 14.49 10.87
N ALA A 538 19.97 15.69 11.36
CA ALA A 538 20.50 16.14 12.64
C ALA A 538 20.05 15.16 13.71
N ALA A 539 20.99 14.81 14.56
CA ALA A 539 20.87 13.93 15.70
C ALA A 539 19.76 14.32 16.67
#